data_a7a08adcdf6a7feff81bebae060de4a2
#
_entry.id   a7a08adcdf6a7feff81bebae060de4a2
#
_cell.length_a   1.000
_cell.length_b   1.000
_cell.length_c   1.000
_cell.angle_alpha   90.00
_cell.angle_beta   90.00
_cell.angle_gamma   90.00
#
_symmetry.space_group_name_H-M   'P 1'
#
loop_
_entity.id
_entity.type
_entity.pdbx_description
1 polymer ?
#
loop_
_entity_poly.entity_id
_entity_poly.type
_entity_poly.pdbx_seq_one_letter_code
_entity_poly.pdbx_strand_id
1 'polypeptide(L)'
;DTPGHVDFSYEVSRSLAACEGALLVVDAGQGVEAQTLANCYTAMEMDLEVVPVLNKIDLPAADPERVAEEIEDIVGIDATDAVRCSAKTGVGVQDVLERLVRDIPPPEGDPEGPLQALIIDSWFDNYLGVVSLIRIKNGTLRKGDKVKVMSTGQTYNADRLGIFTPKQVDRTELKCGEVGWLVCAIKDIHGAPVGDTLTLARNPAEKALPGFKKVKPQVYAGLFPVSSDDYEAFRDALGKLSLNDASLFYEPESSSALGFGFRCGFLGLLHMEIIQERLEREYDLDLITTAPTVVYEVETTSREVIYVDSPSKLPAVNNIYELREPIAECHMLLPQAYLGNV
;
A
#
# COMPACT_ATOMS: atom_id res chain seq x y z
N ASP A 1 5.66 -8.96 -5.34
CA ASP A 1 5.98 -9.24 -3.93
C ASP A 1 5.38 -8.16 -3.05
N THR A 2 4.74 -8.55 -1.96
CA THR A 2 4.03 -7.64 -1.05
C THR A 2 4.54 -7.83 0.37
N PRO A 3 4.63 -6.75 1.18
CA PRO A 3 4.94 -6.90 2.59
C PRO A 3 3.86 -7.71 3.30
N GLY A 4 4.26 -8.56 4.27
CA GLY A 4 3.30 -9.40 5.01
C GLY A 4 2.63 -8.69 6.19
N HIS A 5 3.25 -7.67 6.76
CA HIS A 5 2.79 -7.01 7.98
C HIS A 5 1.49 -6.21 7.77
N VAL A 6 0.61 -6.20 8.76
CA VAL A 6 -0.72 -5.57 8.70
C VAL A 6 -0.67 -4.05 8.43
N ASP A 7 0.38 -3.36 8.87
CA ASP A 7 0.57 -1.92 8.61
C ASP A 7 0.67 -1.60 7.12
N PHE A 8 0.96 -2.60 6.28
CA PHE A 8 1.07 -2.45 4.82
C PHE A 8 -0.12 -3.01 4.05
N SER A 9 -1.25 -3.27 4.70
CA SER A 9 -2.46 -3.77 4.06
C SER A 9 -2.94 -2.91 2.89
N TYR A 10 -2.72 -1.59 2.97
CA TYR A 10 -3.00 -0.66 1.88
C TYR A 10 -2.10 -0.91 0.66
N GLU A 11 -0.81 -1.12 0.89
CA GLU A 11 0.17 -1.42 -0.17
C GLU A 11 -0.09 -2.79 -0.80
N VAL A 12 -0.47 -3.79 0.01
CA VAL A 12 -0.92 -5.10 -0.46
C VAL A 12 -2.12 -4.94 -1.39
N SER A 13 -3.15 -4.21 -0.99
CA SER A 13 -4.35 -4.01 -1.80
C SER A 13 -4.07 -3.32 -3.14
N ARG A 14 -3.15 -2.35 -3.17
CA ARG A 14 -2.71 -1.69 -4.42
C ARG A 14 -1.99 -2.66 -5.35
N SER A 15 -1.09 -3.47 -4.79
CA SER A 15 -0.35 -4.48 -5.58
C SER A 15 -1.29 -5.54 -6.16
N LEU A 16 -2.24 -6.02 -5.36
CA LEU A 16 -3.25 -6.99 -5.80
C LEU A 16 -4.17 -6.43 -6.90
N ALA A 17 -4.48 -5.12 -6.87
CA ALA A 17 -5.27 -4.47 -7.93
C ALA A 17 -4.59 -4.49 -9.31
N ALA A 18 -3.30 -4.81 -9.35
CA ALA A 18 -2.55 -4.98 -10.60
C ALA A 18 -2.49 -6.43 -11.10
N CYS A 19 -3.12 -7.37 -10.41
CA CYS A 19 -2.98 -8.81 -10.65
C CYS A 19 -4.34 -9.45 -10.96
N GLU A 20 -4.30 -10.59 -11.61
CA GLU A 20 -5.43 -11.50 -11.85
C GLU A 20 -5.47 -12.66 -10.86
N GLY A 21 -4.38 -12.85 -10.12
CA GLY A 21 -4.27 -13.89 -9.09
C GLY A 21 -3.09 -13.65 -8.18
N ALA A 22 -2.99 -14.47 -7.14
CA ALA A 22 -1.96 -14.39 -6.12
C ALA A 22 -1.41 -15.77 -5.76
N LEU A 23 -0.11 -15.85 -5.52
CA LEU A 23 0.50 -17.01 -4.89
C LEU A 23 0.46 -16.84 -3.37
N LEU A 24 -0.25 -17.71 -2.67
CA LEU A 24 -0.24 -17.77 -1.21
C LEU A 24 0.95 -18.63 -0.77
N VAL A 25 2.06 -17.98 -0.48
CA VAL A 25 3.31 -18.66 -0.11
C VAL A 25 3.37 -18.86 1.40
N VAL A 26 3.26 -20.10 1.84
CA VAL A 26 3.27 -20.48 3.27
C VAL A 26 4.55 -21.25 3.60
N ASP A 27 5.15 -20.96 4.74
CA ASP A 27 6.30 -21.69 5.27
C ASP A 27 5.86 -23.09 5.74
N ALA A 28 6.40 -24.14 5.13
CA ALA A 28 6.05 -25.52 5.45
C ALA A 28 6.46 -25.96 6.88
N GLY A 29 7.29 -25.20 7.57
CA GLY A 29 7.67 -25.46 8.97
C GLY A 29 6.83 -24.68 9.97
N GLN A 30 6.49 -23.44 9.65
CA GLN A 30 5.71 -22.56 10.54
C GLN A 30 4.20 -22.73 10.40
N GLY A 31 3.70 -22.92 9.17
CA GLY A 31 2.27 -23.03 8.89
C GLY A 31 1.59 -21.69 8.64
N VAL A 32 0.27 -21.65 8.82
CA VAL A 32 -0.57 -20.48 8.59
C VAL A 32 -0.45 -19.50 9.74
N GLU A 33 -0.04 -18.26 9.43
CA GLU A 33 0.04 -17.16 10.37
C GLU A 33 -1.11 -16.16 10.16
N ALA A 34 -1.35 -15.30 11.15
CA ALA A 34 -2.42 -14.29 11.08
C ALA A 34 -2.29 -13.37 9.86
N GLN A 35 -1.07 -13.04 9.48
CA GLN A 35 -0.78 -12.21 8.30
C GLN A 35 -1.09 -12.93 6.98
N THR A 36 -0.81 -14.23 6.92
CA THR A 36 -1.16 -15.09 5.78
C THR A 36 -2.66 -15.05 5.53
N LEU A 37 -3.44 -15.21 6.60
CA LEU A 37 -4.91 -15.19 6.55
C LEU A 37 -5.44 -13.83 6.10
N ALA A 38 -4.95 -12.73 6.70
CA ALA A 38 -5.41 -11.38 6.38
C ALA A 38 -5.14 -11.00 4.91
N ASN A 39 -3.95 -11.32 4.40
CA ASN A 39 -3.58 -11.03 3.01
C ASN A 39 -4.36 -11.92 2.03
N CYS A 40 -4.60 -13.19 2.38
CA CYS A 40 -5.42 -14.09 1.56
C CYS A 40 -6.86 -13.58 1.44
N TYR A 41 -7.49 -13.17 2.54
CA TYR A 41 -8.83 -12.60 2.50
C TYR A 41 -8.89 -11.32 1.67
N THR A 42 -7.87 -10.47 1.73
CA THR A 42 -7.80 -9.28 0.87
C THR A 42 -7.77 -9.66 -0.61
N ALA A 43 -7.05 -10.72 -1.00
CA ALA A 43 -7.03 -11.22 -2.37
C ALA A 43 -8.39 -11.80 -2.79
N MET A 44 -9.03 -12.57 -1.90
CA MET A 44 -10.36 -13.18 -2.14
C MET A 44 -11.46 -12.10 -2.27
N GLU A 45 -11.42 -11.05 -1.44
CA GLU A 45 -12.36 -9.92 -1.54
C GLU A 45 -12.25 -9.16 -2.88
N MET A 46 -11.12 -9.27 -3.54
CA MET A 46 -10.87 -8.69 -4.86
C MET A 46 -11.17 -9.66 -6.02
N ASP A 47 -11.74 -10.83 -5.71
CA ASP A 47 -12.08 -11.89 -6.67
C ASP A 47 -10.85 -12.42 -7.44
N LEU A 48 -9.69 -12.48 -6.77
CA LEU A 48 -8.46 -12.99 -7.35
C LEU A 48 -8.35 -14.51 -7.15
N GLU A 49 -7.83 -15.19 -8.16
CA GLU A 49 -7.45 -16.60 -8.03
C GLU A 49 -6.27 -16.74 -7.07
N VAL A 50 -6.41 -17.58 -6.05
CA VAL A 50 -5.36 -17.80 -5.03
C VAL A 50 -4.79 -19.19 -5.16
N VAL A 51 -3.50 -19.27 -5.46
CA VAL A 51 -2.78 -20.54 -5.63
C VAL A 51 -1.87 -20.79 -4.42
N PRO A 52 -2.15 -21.83 -3.60
CA PRO A 52 -1.34 -22.15 -2.43
C PRO A 52 0.00 -22.78 -2.84
N VAL A 53 1.08 -22.30 -2.18
CA VAL A 53 2.46 -22.77 -2.37
C VAL A 53 3.12 -22.99 -1.01
N LEU A 54 3.59 -24.21 -0.76
CA LEU A 54 4.30 -24.60 0.45
C LEU A 54 5.80 -24.47 0.22
N ASN A 55 6.40 -23.43 0.81
CA ASN A 55 7.82 -23.13 0.64
C ASN A 55 8.66 -23.66 1.80
N LYS A 56 9.96 -23.67 1.61
CA LYS A 56 10.98 -24.13 2.58
C LYS A 56 10.88 -25.62 2.93
N ILE A 57 10.45 -26.46 1.98
CA ILE A 57 10.38 -27.92 2.18
C ILE A 57 11.75 -28.58 2.43
N ASP A 58 12.85 -27.85 2.23
CA ASP A 58 14.21 -28.29 2.53
C ASP A 58 14.55 -28.22 4.02
N LEU A 59 13.74 -27.61 4.86
CA LEU A 59 13.98 -27.53 6.29
C LEU A 59 13.60 -28.81 7.02
N PRO A 60 14.38 -29.25 8.05
CA PRO A 60 14.07 -30.44 8.83
C PRO A 60 12.72 -30.41 9.56
N ALA A 61 12.21 -29.21 9.85
CA ALA A 61 10.93 -28.99 10.53
C ALA A 61 9.75 -28.86 9.56
N ALA A 62 9.98 -28.98 8.24
CA ALA A 62 8.93 -28.87 7.25
C ALA A 62 7.95 -30.04 7.32
N ASP A 63 6.66 -29.74 7.40
CA ASP A 63 5.55 -30.69 7.36
C ASP A 63 4.48 -30.19 6.39
N PRO A 64 4.70 -30.40 5.08
CA PRO A 64 3.80 -29.88 4.04
C PRO A 64 2.36 -30.43 4.16
N GLU A 65 2.18 -31.67 4.63
CA GLU A 65 0.88 -32.30 4.81
C GLU A 65 0.05 -31.56 5.86
N ARG A 66 0.64 -31.35 7.04
CA ARG A 66 0.00 -30.60 8.13
C ARG A 66 -0.35 -29.17 7.70
N VAL A 67 0.56 -28.50 7.00
CA VAL A 67 0.34 -27.10 6.58
C VAL A 67 -0.73 -27.01 5.48
N ALA A 68 -0.84 -28.00 4.58
CA ALA A 68 -1.93 -28.05 3.63
C ALA A 68 -3.30 -28.18 4.34
N GLU A 69 -3.42 -29.09 5.35
CA GLU A 69 -4.61 -29.21 6.17
C GLU A 69 -4.94 -27.89 6.93
N GLU A 70 -3.91 -27.20 7.46
CA GLU A 70 -4.10 -25.89 8.11
C GLU A 70 -4.65 -24.82 7.13
N ILE A 71 -4.20 -24.81 5.88
CA ILE A 71 -4.71 -23.88 4.86
C ILE A 71 -6.18 -24.18 4.58
N GLU A 72 -6.57 -25.45 4.43
CA GLU A 72 -7.96 -25.82 4.20
C GLU A 72 -8.86 -25.47 5.39
N ASP A 73 -8.42 -25.80 6.61
CA ASP A 73 -9.21 -25.59 7.83
C ASP A 73 -9.33 -24.13 8.25
N ILE A 74 -8.26 -23.34 8.11
CA ILE A 74 -8.18 -21.96 8.64
C ILE A 74 -8.52 -20.93 7.56
N VAL A 75 -7.97 -21.10 6.35
CA VAL A 75 -8.17 -20.15 5.25
C VAL A 75 -9.41 -20.48 4.44
N GLY A 76 -9.74 -21.77 4.31
CA GLY A 76 -10.91 -22.25 3.59
C GLY A 76 -10.71 -22.39 2.09
N ILE A 77 -9.48 -22.50 1.62
CA ILE A 77 -9.15 -22.76 0.21
C ILE A 77 -8.58 -24.18 0.06
N ASP A 78 -8.85 -24.83 -1.08
CA ASP A 78 -8.33 -26.14 -1.39
C ASP A 78 -6.80 -26.12 -1.51
N ALA A 79 -6.10 -26.85 -0.67
CA ALA A 79 -4.65 -26.98 -0.65
C ALA A 79 -4.17 -28.41 -0.89
N THR A 80 -5.08 -29.33 -1.26
CA THR A 80 -4.76 -30.74 -1.56
C THR A 80 -3.65 -30.87 -2.58
N ASP A 81 -3.69 -30.01 -3.62
CA ASP A 81 -2.72 -29.94 -4.70
C ASP A 81 -1.73 -28.78 -4.55
N ALA A 82 -1.51 -28.25 -3.32
CA ALA A 82 -0.58 -27.16 -3.08
C ALA A 82 0.83 -27.50 -3.59
N VAL A 83 1.44 -26.55 -4.32
CA VAL A 83 2.78 -26.77 -4.88
C VAL A 83 3.81 -26.74 -3.76
N ARG A 84 4.66 -27.76 -3.70
CA ARG A 84 5.75 -27.87 -2.71
C ARG A 84 7.04 -27.39 -3.32
N CYS A 85 7.69 -26.40 -2.73
CA CYS A 85 8.92 -25.86 -3.26
C CYS A 85 9.92 -25.46 -2.18
N SER A 86 11.14 -25.25 -2.61
CA SER A 86 12.19 -24.55 -1.86
C SER A 86 12.81 -23.48 -2.74
N ALA A 87 12.49 -22.24 -2.48
CA ALA A 87 13.09 -21.10 -3.19
C ALA A 87 14.61 -21.07 -3.00
N LYS A 88 15.12 -21.56 -1.87
CA LYS A 88 16.55 -21.63 -1.56
C LYS A 88 17.30 -22.63 -2.44
N THR A 89 16.72 -23.81 -2.64
CA THR A 89 17.39 -24.91 -3.40
C THR A 89 16.97 -24.97 -4.86
N GLY A 90 15.86 -24.29 -5.23
CA GLY A 90 15.27 -24.32 -6.55
C GLY A 90 14.31 -25.50 -6.80
N VAL A 91 14.17 -26.41 -5.83
CA VAL A 91 13.25 -27.55 -5.96
C VAL A 91 11.81 -27.06 -6.04
N GLY A 92 11.02 -27.59 -7.00
CA GLY A 92 9.63 -27.28 -7.19
C GLY A 92 9.31 -25.88 -7.78
N VAL A 93 10.32 -25.04 -8.03
CA VAL A 93 10.09 -23.69 -8.59
C VAL A 93 9.49 -23.75 -9.99
N GLN A 94 9.90 -24.72 -10.82
CA GLN A 94 9.31 -24.92 -12.14
C GLN A 94 7.82 -25.28 -12.04
N ASP A 95 7.44 -26.09 -11.05
CA ASP A 95 6.04 -26.49 -10.83
C ASP A 95 5.19 -25.28 -10.40
N VAL A 96 5.75 -24.35 -9.61
CA VAL A 96 5.08 -23.08 -9.27
C VAL A 96 4.81 -22.25 -10.53
N LEU A 97 5.78 -22.15 -11.44
CA LEU A 97 5.62 -21.40 -12.70
C LEU A 97 4.58 -22.04 -13.62
N GLU A 98 4.59 -23.37 -13.74
CA GLU A 98 3.58 -24.12 -14.53
C GLU A 98 2.19 -23.95 -13.94
N ARG A 99 2.09 -24.00 -12.60
CA ARG A 99 0.83 -23.79 -11.87
C ARG A 99 0.28 -22.39 -12.11
N LEU A 100 1.14 -21.39 -12.04
CA LEU A 100 0.78 -19.98 -12.30
C LEU A 100 0.19 -19.80 -13.71
N VAL A 101 0.81 -20.37 -14.73
CA VAL A 101 0.33 -20.27 -16.11
C VAL A 101 -0.99 -21.02 -16.33
N ARG A 102 -1.17 -22.13 -15.62
CA ARG A 102 -2.37 -22.97 -15.75
C ARG A 102 -3.60 -22.41 -15.06
N ASP A 103 -3.42 -21.89 -13.82
CA ASP A 103 -4.53 -21.61 -12.93
C ASP A 103 -4.89 -20.11 -12.86
N ILE A 104 -3.94 -19.20 -13.06
CA ILE A 104 -4.25 -17.77 -13.05
C ILE A 104 -4.82 -17.34 -14.42
N PRO A 105 -6.03 -16.74 -14.44
CA PRO A 105 -6.66 -16.32 -15.68
C PRO A 105 -5.89 -15.18 -16.36
N PRO A 106 -6.00 -15.03 -17.69
CA PRO A 106 -5.44 -13.89 -18.38
C PRO A 106 -6.19 -12.59 -18.01
N PRO A 107 -5.54 -11.41 -18.18
CA PRO A 107 -6.19 -10.13 -17.92
C PRO A 107 -7.46 -9.93 -18.76
N GLU A 108 -8.53 -9.51 -18.09
CA GLU A 108 -9.78 -9.14 -18.73
C GLU A 108 -9.82 -7.66 -19.10
N GLY A 109 -10.46 -7.32 -20.23
CA GLY A 109 -10.68 -5.95 -20.66
C GLY A 109 -11.02 -5.86 -22.15
N ASP A 110 -11.38 -4.65 -22.61
CA ASP A 110 -11.68 -4.37 -24.01
C ASP A 110 -10.50 -3.61 -24.66
N PRO A 111 -9.69 -4.27 -25.54
CA PRO A 111 -8.57 -3.62 -26.21
C PRO A 111 -8.96 -2.48 -27.14
N GLU A 112 -10.18 -2.50 -27.70
CA GLU A 112 -10.69 -1.49 -28.63
C GLU A 112 -11.54 -0.41 -27.93
N GLY A 113 -11.79 -0.59 -26.64
CA GLY A 113 -12.58 0.35 -25.82
C GLY A 113 -11.83 1.66 -25.54
N PRO A 114 -12.54 2.64 -24.96
CA PRO A 114 -11.90 3.85 -24.46
C PRO A 114 -10.84 3.52 -23.41
N LEU A 115 -9.70 4.23 -23.46
CA LEU A 115 -8.62 4.02 -22.50
C LEU A 115 -9.11 4.20 -21.06
N GLN A 116 -8.88 3.19 -20.25
CA GLN A 116 -8.96 3.24 -18.79
C GLN A 116 -7.70 2.63 -18.21
N ALA A 117 -6.87 3.46 -17.58
CA ALA A 117 -5.66 3.04 -16.89
C ALA A 117 -5.73 3.45 -15.43
N LEU A 118 -5.54 2.50 -14.52
CA LEU A 118 -5.49 2.74 -13.08
C LEU A 118 -4.06 3.13 -12.68
N ILE A 119 -3.92 4.21 -11.94
CA ILE A 119 -2.65 4.58 -11.31
C ILE A 119 -2.51 3.73 -10.03
N ILE A 120 -1.56 2.79 -10.05
CA ILE A 120 -1.34 1.85 -8.95
C ILE A 120 -0.38 2.44 -7.93
N ASP A 121 0.67 3.09 -8.42
CA ASP A 121 1.73 3.69 -7.62
C ASP A 121 2.33 4.90 -8.34
N SER A 122 3.03 5.76 -7.60
CA SER A 122 3.78 6.88 -8.17
C SER A 122 5.00 7.18 -7.31
N TRP A 123 6.08 7.64 -7.96
CA TRP A 123 7.28 8.10 -7.26
C TRP A 123 7.89 9.31 -7.98
N PHE A 124 8.73 10.00 -7.27
CA PHE A 124 9.45 11.14 -7.84
C PHE A 124 10.85 10.72 -8.29
N ASP A 125 11.15 10.96 -9.55
CA ASP A 125 12.48 10.81 -10.13
C ASP A 125 13.07 12.20 -10.38
N ASN A 126 14.32 12.43 -9.96
CA ASN A 126 14.96 13.75 -10.07
C ASN A 126 15.15 14.24 -11.51
N TYR A 127 15.14 13.35 -12.50
CA TYR A 127 15.30 13.65 -13.92
C TYR A 127 13.99 13.65 -14.70
N LEU A 128 13.07 12.75 -14.35
CA LEU A 128 11.82 12.52 -15.08
C LEU A 128 10.62 13.23 -14.44
N GLY A 129 10.75 13.70 -13.20
CA GLY A 129 9.63 14.19 -12.40
C GLY A 129 8.79 13.05 -11.86
N VAL A 130 7.47 13.20 -11.83
CA VAL A 130 6.56 12.16 -11.37
C VAL A 130 6.51 11.03 -12.41
N VAL A 131 6.80 9.82 -11.94
CA VAL A 131 6.63 8.57 -12.69
C VAL A 131 5.48 7.82 -12.06
N SER A 132 4.49 7.45 -12.85
CA SER A 132 3.33 6.68 -12.39
C SER A 132 3.40 5.25 -12.89
N LEU A 133 3.19 4.28 -12.00
CA LEU A 133 2.94 2.88 -12.37
C LEU A 133 1.46 2.74 -12.67
N ILE A 134 1.13 2.28 -13.87
CA ILE A 134 -0.23 2.19 -14.34
C ILE A 134 -0.56 0.78 -14.83
N ARG A 135 -1.81 0.37 -14.62
CA ARG A 135 -2.39 -0.82 -15.23
C ARG A 135 -3.41 -0.41 -16.28
N ILE A 136 -3.24 -0.86 -17.50
CA ILE A 136 -4.21 -0.65 -18.58
C ILE A 136 -5.34 -1.67 -18.42
N LYS A 137 -6.54 -1.22 -18.06
CA LYS A 137 -7.72 -2.09 -17.95
C LYS A 137 -8.43 -2.20 -19.30
N ASN A 138 -8.58 -1.08 -20.03
CA ASN A 138 -9.19 -1.06 -21.37
C ASN A 138 -8.42 -0.15 -22.31
N GLY A 139 -8.50 -0.44 -23.59
CA GLY A 139 -7.90 0.38 -24.66
C GLY A 139 -6.38 0.24 -24.76
N THR A 140 -5.78 1.24 -25.37
CA THR A 140 -4.33 1.31 -25.61
C THR A 140 -3.84 2.73 -25.35
N LEU A 141 -2.76 2.87 -24.61
CA LEU A 141 -2.04 4.13 -24.40
C LEU A 141 -0.79 4.16 -25.27
N ARG A 142 -0.59 5.24 -26.05
CA ARG A 142 0.58 5.43 -26.91
C ARG A 142 1.40 6.62 -26.46
N LYS A 143 2.69 6.56 -26.73
CA LYS A 143 3.59 7.70 -26.57
C LYS A 143 3.08 8.89 -27.40
N GLY A 144 2.99 10.07 -26.76
CA GLY A 144 2.46 11.30 -27.36
C GLY A 144 0.94 11.47 -27.22
N ASP A 145 0.21 10.48 -26.71
CA ASP A 145 -1.21 10.64 -26.43
C ASP A 145 -1.43 11.71 -25.33
N LYS A 146 -2.50 12.47 -25.49
CA LYS A 146 -2.95 13.40 -24.45
C LYS A 146 -3.89 12.67 -23.51
N VAL A 147 -3.42 12.42 -22.28
CA VAL A 147 -4.17 11.77 -21.21
C VAL A 147 -4.89 12.80 -20.34
N LYS A 148 -6.01 12.40 -19.77
CA LYS A 148 -6.78 13.16 -18.79
C LYS A 148 -6.90 12.35 -17.51
N VAL A 149 -6.57 12.97 -16.38
CA VAL A 149 -6.82 12.46 -15.04
C VAL A 149 -8.29 12.68 -14.71
N MET A 150 -9.04 11.64 -14.38
CA MET A 150 -10.50 11.73 -14.30
C MET A 150 -10.98 12.52 -13.09
N SER A 151 -10.32 12.42 -11.94
CA SER A 151 -10.73 13.14 -10.72
C SER A 151 -10.46 14.64 -10.79
N THR A 152 -9.26 15.02 -11.28
CA THR A 152 -8.81 16.42 -11.34
C THR A 152 -9.23 17.13 -12.62
N GLY A 153 -9.55 16.37 -13.68
CA GLY A 153 -9.84 16.89 -15.01
C GLY A 153 -8.60 17.43 -15.75
N GLN A 154 -7.44 17.40 -15.14
CA GLN A 154 -6.19 17.88 -15.73
C GLN A 154 -5.73 16.98 -16.88
N THR A 155 -5.04 17.58 -17.85
CA THR A 155 -4.56 16.84 -19.03
C THR A 155 -3.07 16.99 -19.19
N TYR A 156 -2.39 15.88 -19.54
CA TYR A 156 -0.96 15.80 -19.72
C TYR A 156 -0.62 15.04 -21.01
N ASN A 157 0.59 15.20 -21.52
CA ASN A 157 1.08 14.38 -22.63
C ASN A 157 1.82 13.15 -22.09
N ALA A 158 1.60 11.99 -22.68
CA ALA A 158 2.35 10.78 -22.39
C ALA A 158 3.73 10.86 -23.07
N ASP A 159 4.70 11.50 -22.39
CA ASP A 159 6.01 11.78 -22.99
C ASP A 159 6.86 10.52 -23.12
N ARG A 160 6.85 9.68 -22.09
CA ARG A 160 7.53 8.38 -22.08
C ARG A 160 6.66 7.35 -21.38
N LEU A 161 6.74 6.12 -21.84
CA LEU A 161 6.10 4.97 -21.22
C LEU A 161 6.92 3.70 -21.48
N GLY A 162 6.71 2.68 -20.68
CA GLY A 162 7.41 1.42 -20.81
C GLY A 162 7.04 0.41 -19.74
N ILE A 163 7.84 -0.63 -19.64
CA ILE A 163 7.66 -1.74 -18.69
C ILE A 163 8.93 -1.97 -17.88
N PHE A 164 8.81 -2.77 -16.81
CA PHE A 164 9.96 -3.28 -16.06
C PHE A 164 10.27 -4.73 -16.40
N THR A 165 11.58 -5.06 -16.67
CA THR A 165 12.03 -6.43 -17.04
C THR A 165 13.43 -6.80 -16.49
N PRO A 166 13.78 -6.73 -15.22
CA PRO A 166 13.35 -5.87 -14.10
C PRO A 166 13.74 -4.40 -14.27
N LYS A 167 14.63 -4.07 -15.21
CA LYS A 167 15.02 -2.69 -15.53
C LYS A 167 13.94 -2.01 -16.37
N GLN A 168 13.88 -0.69 -16.30
CA GLN A 168 13.02 0.11 -17.17
C GLN A 168 13.37 -0.10 -18.63
N VAL A 169 12.37 -0.46 -19.43
CA VAL A 169 12.46 -0.60 -20.89
C VAL A 169 11.40 0.27 -21.52
N ASP A 170 11.83 1.21 -22.36
CA ASP A 170 10.92 2.08 -23.13
C ASP A 170 10.05 1.25 -24.08
N ARG A 171 8.78 1.66 -24.21
CA ARG A 171 7.82 1.15 -25.18
C ARG A 171 7.19 2.30 -25.95
N THR A 172 6.58 1.98 -27.10
CA THR A 172 5.81 2.95 -27.87
C THR A 172 4.33 2.95 -27.48
N GLU A 173 3.86 1.85 -26.92
CA GLU A 173 2.48 1.68 -26.45
C GLU A 173 2.41 0.71 -25.27
N LEU A 174 1.35 0.84 -24.47
CA LEU A 174 0.87 -0.12 -23.47
C LEU A 174 -0.55 -0.51 -23.83
N LYS A 175 -0.84 -1.81 -23.83
CA LYS A 175 -2.11 -2.39 -24.23
C LYS A 175 -2.94 -2.85 -23.04
N CYS A 176 -4.21 -3.10 -23.29
CA CYS A 176 -5.13 -3.73 -22.33
C CYS A 176 -4.48 -4.95 -21.67
N GLY A 177 -4.54 -5.02 -20.34
CA GLY A 177 -3.94 -6.05 -19.49
C GLY A 177 -2.49 -5.78 -19.06
N GLU A 178 -1.77 -4.86 -19.72
CA GLU A 178 -0.38 -4.58 -19.37
C GLU A 178 -0.26 -3.63 -18.17
N VAL A 179 0.79 -3.87 -17.37
CA VAL A 179 1.28 -2.98 -16.33
C VAL A 179 2.58 -2.34 -16.80
N GLY A 180 2.66 -1.01 -16.66
CA GLY A 180 3.83 -0.28 -17.10
C GLY A 180 3.98 1.07 -16.40
N TRP A 181 5.09 1.73 -16.67
CA TRP A 181 5.35 3.06 -16.14
C TRP A 181 5.05 4.14 -17.19
N LEU A 182 4.64 5.29 -16.69
CA LEU A 182 4.26 6.46 -17.48
C LEU A 182 4.90 7.72 -16.91
N VAL A 183 5.47 8.56 -17.80
CA VAL A 183 5.98 9.90 -17.48
C VAL A 183 5.20 10.91 -18.30
N CYS A 184 4.60 11.88 -17.61
CA CYS A 184 3.79 12.94 -18.22
C CYS A 184 4.30 14.34 -17.91
N ALA A 185 5.56 14.50 -17.48
CA ALA A 185 6.15 15.78 -17.03
C ALA A 185 5.26 16.53 -15.99
N ILE A 186 4.57 15.78 -15.14
CA ILE A 186 3.74 16.32 -14.07
C ILE A 186 4.68 16.98 -13.05
N LYS A 187 4.50 18.28 -12.83
CA LYS A 187 5.27 19.04 -11.85
C LYS A 187 4.56 19.14 -10.50
N ASP A 188 3.24 19.07 -10.52
CA ASP A 188 2.42 19.07 -9.32
C ASP A 188 2.30 17.65 -8.79
N ILE A 189 2.82 17.43 -7.60
CA ILE A 189 2.81 16.17 -6.88
C ILE A 189 1.39 15.59 -6.74
N HIS A 190 0.38 16.45 -6.63
CA HIS A 190 -1.03 16.06 -6.50
C HIS A 190 -1.79 15.99 -7.83
N GLY A 191 -1.11 16.20 -8.95
CA GLY A 191 -1.75 16.27 -10.28
C GLY A 191 -2.30 14.94 -10.80
N ALA A 192 -1.77 13.81 -10.32
CA ALA A 192 -2.20 12.46 -10.69
C ALA A 192 -2.12 11.51 -9.47
N PRO A 193 -3.11 11.54 -8.58
CA PRO A 193 -3.08 10.75 -7.35
C PRO A 193 -3.18 9.25 -7.62
N VAL A 194 -2.56 8.48 -6.76
CA VAL A 194 -2.67 7.00 -6.75
C VAL A 194 -4.13 6.60 -6.55
N GLY A 195 -4.59 5.61 -7.32
CA GLY A 195 -5.97 5.14 -7.35
C GLY A 195 -6.86 5.89 -8.35
N ASP A 196 -6.34 6.92 -9.03
CA ASP A 196 -7.10 7.62 -10.05
C ASP A 196 -7.06 6.90 -11.41
N THR A 197 -7.98 7.27 -12.28
CA THR A 197 -8.10 6.73 -13.63
C THR A 197 -7.58 7.74 -14.65
N LEU A 198 -6.70 7.26 -15.51
CA LEU A 198 -6.28 7.97 -16.72
C LEU A 198 -7.12 7.52 -17.91
N THR A 199 -7.52 8.47 -18.73
CA THR A 199 -8.23 8.24 -20.00
C THR A 199 -7.67 9.13 -21.11
N LEU A 200 -8.02 8.87 -22.37
CA LEU A 200 -7.62 9.76 -23.47
C LEU A 200 -8.46 11.03 -23.49
N ALA A 201 -7.84 12.19 -23.58
CA ALA A 201 -8.57 13.47 -23.62
C ALA A 201 -9.49 13.61 -24.84
N ARG A 202 -9.15 12.97 -25.98
CA ARG A 202 -9.93 12.98 -27.22
C ARG A 202 -11.15 12.05 -27.22
N ASN A 203 -11.08 10.96 -26.43
CA ASN A 203 -12.15 9.95 -26.32
C ASN A 203 -12.17 9.44 -24.87
N PRO A 204 -12.67 10.24 -23.94
CA PRO A 204 -12.64 9.89 -22.52
C PRO A 204 -13.61 8.75 -22.22
N ALA A 205 -13.22 7.88 -21.31
CA ALA A 205 -14.12 6.88 -20.73
C ALA A 205 -15.21 7.59 -19.90
N GLU A 206 -16.39 7.01 -19.88
CA GLU A 206 -17.55 7.58 -19.15
C GLU A 206 -17.43 7.45 -17.64
N LYS A 207 -16.80 6.36 -17.17
CA LYS A 207 -16.68 6.04 -15.74
C LYS A 207 -15.22 5.85 -15.36
N ALA A 208 -14.86 6.31 -14.17
CA ALA A 208 -13.58 5.98 -13.55
C ALA A 208 -13.59 4.52 -13.07
N LEU A 209 -12.41 3.91 -13.05
CA LEU A 209 -12.19 2.63 -12.38
C LEU A 209 -12.39 2.79 -10.87
N PRO A 210 -12.76 1.73 -10.14
CA PRO A 210 -12.71 1.73 -8.69
C PRO A 210 -11.30 2.10 -8.24
N GLY A 211 -11.19 3.17 -7.46
CA GLY A 211 -9.91 3.57 -6.84
C GLY A 211 -9.68 2.83 -5.52
N PHE A 212 -8.63 3.26 -4.81
CA PHE A 212 -8.34 2.69 -3.50
C PHE A 212 -9.12 3.40 -2.40
N LYS A 213 -9.54 2.62 -1.38
CA LYS A 213 -10.18 3.17 -0.18
C LYS A 213 -9.14 4.02 0.57
N LYS A 214 -9.52 5.24 0.95
CA LYS A 214 -8.68 6.06 1.82
C LYS A 214 -8.59 5.38 3.19
N VAL A 215 -7.38 5.07 3.62
CA VAL A 215 -7.11 4.56 4.96
C VAL A 215 -6.94 5.72 5.93
N LYS A 216 -7.45 5.56 7.15
CA LYS A 216 -7.26 6.54 8.19
C LYS A 216 -6.05 6.16 9.03
N PRO A 217 -5.17 7.12 9.37
CA PRO A 217 -4.08 6.86 10.29
C PRO A 217 -4.59 6.34 11.65
N GLN A 218 -3.82 5.42 12.23
CA GLN A 218 -4.08 4.84 13.54
C GLN A 218 -3.14 5.41 14.62
N VAL A 219 -1.96 5.84 14.20
CA VAL A 219 -0.91 6.35 15.07
C VAL A 219 -0.47 7.71 14.55
N TYR A 220 -0.27 8.65 15.46
CA TYR A 220 0.20 9.99 15.14
C TYR A 220 1.49 10.30 15.91
N ALA A 221 2.46 10.92 15.24
CA ALA A 221 3.66 11.44 15.87
C ALA A 221 4.06 12.79 15.23
N GLY A 222 4.67 13.65 16.02
CA GLY A 222 5.34 14.85 15.50
C GLY A 222 6.74 14.48 15.04
N LEU A 223 7.10 14.86 13.83
CA LEU A 223 8.45 14.78 13.29
C LEU A 223 9.02 16.18 13.16
N PHE A 224 10.21 16.40 13.71
CA PHE A 224 10.86 17.71 13.73
C PHE A 224 12.31 17.59 13.25
N PRO A 225 12.79 18.46 12.36
CA PRO A 225 14.20 18.45 11.99
C PRO A 225 15.06 18.92 13.17
N VAL A 226 16.23 18.32 13.34
CA VAL A 226 17.19 18.73 14.38
C VAL A 226 17.67 20.15 14.11
N SER A 227 17.91 20.52 12.86
CA SER A 227 18.22 21.89 12.44
C SER A 227 17.00 22.56 11.84
N SER A 228 16.70 23.78 12.27
CA SER A 228 15.62 24.59 11.70
C SER A 228 15.82 24.91 10.20
N ASP A 229 17.07 24.91 9.73
CA ASP A 229 17.42 25.19 8.34
C ASP A 229 16.94 24.06 7.40
N ASP A 230 16.73 22.84 7.94
CA ASP A 230 16.30 21.68 7.18
C ASP A 230 14.77 21.61 7.00
N TYR A 231 13.99 22.54 7.57
CA TYR A 231 12.53 22.50 7.50
C TYR A 231 11.97 22.46 6.07
N GLU A 232 12.51 23.27 5.16
CA GLU A 232 12.06 23.29 3.76
C GLU A 232 12.43 21.99 3.03
N ALA A 233 13.64 21.48 3.25
CA ALA A 233 14.08 20.19 2.70
C ALA A 233 13.20 19.04 3.23
N PHE A 234 12.85 19.09 4.51
CA PHE A 234 11.96 18.11 5.13
C PHE A 234 10.54 18.17 4.55
N ARG A 235 9.97 19.36 4.35
CA ARG A 235 8.67 19.54 3.70
C ARG A 235 8.66 18.90 2.30
N ASP A 236 9.71 19.18 1.51
CA ASP A 236 9.83 18.67 0.15
C ASP A 236 10.02 17.15 0.12
N ALA A 237 10.76 16.59 1.09
CA ALA A 237 10.93 15.16 1.27
C ALA A 237 9.61 14.46 1.60
N LEU A 238 8.83 14.99 2.55
CA LEU A 238 7.49 14.48 2.89
C LEU A 238 6.56 14.52 1.67
N GLY A 239 6.58 15.60 0.90
CA GLY A 239 5.80 15.72 -0.32
C GLY A 239 6.16 14.64 -1.34
N LYS A 240 7.44 14.38 -1.57
CA LYS A 240 7.91 13.31 -2.48
C LYS A 240 7.57 11.92 -1.96
N LEU A 241 7.70 11.71 -0.65
CA LEU A 241 7.42 10.41 -0.03
C LEU A 241 5.93 10.08 -0.08
N SER A 242 5.05 11.07 0.13
CA SER A 242 3.59 10.90 0.07
C SER A 242 3.06 10.55 -1.32
N LEU A 243 3.84 10.78 -2.39
CA LEU A 243 3.51 10.26 -3.73
C LEU A 243 3.55 8.74 -3.79
N ASN A 244 4.60 8.17 -3.20
CA ASN A 244 4.80 6.73 -3.17
C ASN A 244 3.94 6.08 -2.07
N ASP A 245 3.76 6.77 -0.96
CA ASP A 245 2.95 6.30 0.17
C ASP A 245 1.72 7.20 0.38
N ALA A 246 0.64 6.87 -0.30
CA ALA A 246 -0.62 7.61 -0.20
C ALA A 246 -1.36 7.39 1.14
N SER A 247 -0.85 6.53 2.02
CA SER A 247 -1.35 6.33 3.39
C SER A 247 -0.71 7.29 4.39
N LEU A 248 0.42 7.91 4.03
CA LEU A 248 1.09 8.92 4.85
C LEU A 248 0.27 10.20 4.87
N PHE A 249 -0.21 10.56 6.06
CA PHE A 249 -0.81 11.85 6.32
C PHE A 249 0.19 12.77 7.00
N TYR A 250 0.25 14.05 6.64
CA TYR A 250 1.06 15.03 7.34
C TYR A 250 0.46 16.43 7.27
N GLU A 251 0.61 17.19 8.34
CA GLU A 251 0.23 18.60 8.43
C GLU A 251 1.30 19.38 9.21
N PRO A 252 1.49 20.67 8.93
CA PRO A 252 2.44 21.50 9.69
C PRO A 252 2.11 21.52 11.18
N GLU A 253 3.13 21.35 12.01
CA GLU A 253 3.04 21.43 13.48
C GLU A 253 4.13 22.35 14.02
N SER A 254 3.85 23.03 15.12
CA SER A 254 4.83 23.83 15.83
C SER A 254 4.90 23.43 17.29
N SER A 255 6.12 23.26 17.78
CA SER A 255 6.41 22.97 19.20
C SER A 255 7.22 24.11 19.81
N SER A 256 6.87 24.53 21.00
CA SER A 256 7.66 25.54 21.73
C SER A 256 9.08 25.07 22.09
N ALA A 257 9.30 23.75 22.15
CA ALA A 257 10.59 23.16 22.48
C ALA A 257 11.38 22.74 21.23
N LEU A 258 10.70 22.26 20.17
CA LEU A 258 11.34 21.65 19.00
C LEU A 258 11.25 22.52 17.73
N GLY A 259 10.54 23.65 17.79
CA GLY A 259 10.36 24.54 16.64
C GLY A 259 9.29 24.07 15.66
N PHE A 260 9.55 24.24 14.35
CA PHE A 260 8.63 23.88 13.29
C PHE A 260 8.90 22.45 12.78
N GLY A 261 7.86 21.69 12.58
CA GLY A 261 7.88 20.34 12.06
C GLY A 261 6.55 19.94 11.44
N PHE A 262 6.28 18.66 11.43
CA PHE A 262 5.04 18.12 10.88
C PHE A 262 4.43 17.08 11.83
N ARG A 263 3.12 17.18 12.01
CA ARG A 263 2.30 16.13 12.58
C ARG A 263 2.03 15.09 11.50
N CYS A 264 2.54 13.88 11.68
CA CYS A 264 2.39 12.78 10.74
C CYS A 264 1.45 11.72 11.30
N GLY A 265 0.64 11.15 10.41
CA GLY A 265 -0.25 10.03 10.72
C GLY A 265 0.18 8.78 9.95
N PHE A 266 0.20 7.64 10.64
CA PHE A 266 0.72 6.37 10.16
C PHE A 266 -0.30 5.25 10.35
N LEU A 267 -0.19 4.16 9.59
CA LEU A 267 -1.04 2.98 9.73
C LEU A 267 -0.73 2.17 10.98
N GLY A 268 0.50 2.22 11.47
CA GLY A 268 0.97 1.58 12.68
C GLY A 268 2.38 2.01 13.05
N LEU A 269 2.96 1.38 14.07
CA LEU A 269 4.29 1.74 14.57
C LEU A 269 5.40 1.37 13.58
N LEU A 270 5.30 0.21 12.93
CA LEU A 270 6.28 -0.21 11.93
C LEU A 270 6.27 0.72 10.70
N HIS A 271 5.08 1.15 10.27
CA HIS A 271 4.96 2.14 9.20
C HIS A 271 5.66 3.46 9.58
N MET A 272 5.49 3.92 10.83
CA MET A 272 6.17 5.12 11.35
C MET A 272 7.70 4.99 11.31
N GLU A 273 8.23 3.86 11.79
CA GLU A 273 9.67 3.59 11.78
C GLU A 273 10.26 3.57 10.38
N ILE A 274 9.56 2.94 9.43
CA ILE A 274 10.00 2.88 8.03
C ILE A 274 9.98 4.27 7.38
N ILE A 275 8.93 5.07 7.59
CA ILE A 275 8.87 6.43 7.07
C ILE A 275 10.00 7.29 7.63
N GLN A 276 10.28 7.18 8.94
CA GLN A 276 11.40 7.88 9.56
C GLN A 276 12.73 7.44 8.94
N GLU A 277 12.99 6.14 8.85
CA GLU A 277 14.22 5.60 8.26
C GLU A 277 14.39 6.03 6.80
N ARG A 278 13.32 6.06 6.01
CA ARG A 278 13.35 6.55 4.63
C ARG A 278 13.70 8.02 4.54
N LEU A 279 13.13 8.87 5.40
CA LEU A 279 13.44 10.30 5.46
C LEU A 279 14.92 10.54 5.82
N GLU A 280 15.45 9.76 6.75
CA GLU A 280 16.85 9.84 7.16
C GLU A 280 17.80 9.34 6.05
N ARG A 281 17.52 8.20 5.43
CA ARG A 281 18.43 7.54 4.47
C ARG A 281 18.33 8.06 3.04
N GLU A 282 17.11 8.35 2.56
CA GLU A 282 16.89 8.76 1.17
C GLU A 282 17.06 10.28 1.00
N TYR A 283 16.81 11.06 2.07
CA TYR A 283 16.81 12.53 2.02
C TYR A 283 17.85 13.20 2.93
N ASP A 284 18.66 12.39 3.65
CA ASP A 284 19.75 12.86 4.52
C ASP A 284 19.26 13.84 5.60
N LEU A 285 18.13 13.52 6.25
CA LEU A 285 17.49 14.35 7.25
C LEU A 285 17.73 13.77 8.65
N ASP A 286 18.16 14.61 9.59
CA ASP A 286 18.19 14.26 11.01
C ASP A 286 16.89 14.69 11.67
N LEU A 287 16.13 13.74 12.21
CA LEU A 287 14.77 13.96 12.73
C LEU A 287 14.64 13.60 14.21
N ILE A 288 13.84 14.41 14.92
CA ILE A 288 13.35 14.10 16.27
C ILE A 288 11.90 13.65 16.13
N THR A 289 11.61 12.44 16.63
CA THR A 289 10.25 11.89 16.65
C THR A 289 9.68 12.00 18.06
N THR A 290 8.47 12.54 18.19
CA THR A 290 7.75 12.54 19.47
C THR A 290 7.16 11.16 19.75
N ALA A 291 6.79 10.90 21.02
CA ALA A 291 6.08 9.67 21.35
C ALA A 291 4.79 9.54 20.51
N PRO A 292 4.50 8.34 19.98
CA PRO A 292 3.29 8.11 19.21
C PRO A 292 2.04 8.29 20.07
N THR A 293 0.98 8.84 19.47
CA THR A 293 -0.30 9.09 20.12
C THR A 293 -1.45 8.61 19.25
N VAL A 294 -2.61 8.41 19.87
CA VAL A 294 -3.89 8.15 19.19
C VAL A 294 -4.73 9.42 19.17
N VAL A 295 -5.85 9.40 18.45
CA VAL A 295 -6.83 10.50 18.48
C VAL A 295 -7.71 10.34 19.72
N TYR A 296 -7.71 11.35 20.58
CA TYR A 296 -8.61 11.41 21.74
C TYR A 296 -9.90 12.10 21.38
N GLU A 297 -11.02 11.63 21.94
CA GLU A 297 -12.28 12.33 21.92
C GLU A 297 -12.44 13.10 23.25
N VAL A 298 -12.59 14.41 23.15
CA VAL A 298 -12.71 15.29 24.31
C VAL A 298 -14.09 15.92 24.31
N GLU A 299 -14.88 15.64 25.34
CA GLU A 299 -16.10 16.37 25.65
C GLU A 299 -15.76 17.59 26.51
N THR A 300 -16.07 18.77 26.01
CA THR A 300 -15.83 20.02 26.73
C THR A 300 -16.90 20.27 27.76
N THR A 301 -16.64 21.20 28.71
CA THR A 301 -17.66 21.65 29.67
C THR A 301 -18.88 22.30 29.05
N SER A 302 -18.78 22.76 27.79
CA SER A 302 -19.89 23.23 26.95
C SER A 302 -20.66 22.13 26.23
N ARG A 303 -20.31 20.85 26.46
CA ARG A 303 -20.88 19.66 25.83
C ARG A 303 -20.60 19.56 24.32
N GLU A 304 -19.58 20.24 23.85
CA GLU A 304 -19.06 20.07 22.51
C GLU A 304 -18.06 18.92 22.48
N VAL A 305 -18.15 18.05 21.50
CA VAL A 305 -17.20 16.94 21.29
C VAL A 305 -16.19 17.35 20.24
N ILE A 306 -14.92 17.32 20.59
CA ILE A 306 -13.80 17.61 19.70
C ILE A 306 -12.84 16.42 19.67
N TYR A 307 -12.16 16.25 18.54
CA TYR A 307 -11.14 15.21 18.34
C TYR A 307 -9.76 15.83 18.43
N VAL A 308 -8.93 15.27 19.30
CA VAL A 308 -7.60 15.78 19.63
C VAL A 308 -6.56 14.73 19.23
N ASP A 309 -5.79 15.03 18.20
CA ASP A 309 -4.73 14.21 17.65
C ASP A 309 -3.32 14.69 18.04
N SER A 310 -3.22 15.88 18.65
CA SER A 310 -1.97 16.51 19.08
C SER A 310 -2.11 17.14 20.45
N PRO A 311 -1.06 17.08 21.31
CA PRO A 311 -1.04 17.75 22.60
C PRO A 311 -1.31 19.26 22.52
N SER A 312 -0.92 19.90 21.42
CA SER A 312 -1.12 21.34 21.19
C SER A 312 -2.60 21.72 20.97
N LYS A 313 -3.42 20.76 20.53
CA LYS A 313 -4.87 20.93 20.31
C LYS A 313 -5.70 20.63 21.59
N LEU A 314 -5.06 20.13 22.67
CA LEU A 314 -5.77 19.81 23.91
C LEU A 314 -6.30 21.08 24.56
N PRO A 315 -7.61 21.17 24.89
CA PRO A 315 -8.16 22.30 25.62
C PRO A 315 -7.54 22.42 27.02
N ALA A 316 -7.63 23.61 27.59
CA ALA A 316 -7.25 23.81 28.98
C ALA A 316 -8.04 22.83 29.88
N VAL A 317 -7.39 22.23 30.87
CA VAL A 317 -7.96 21.17 31.74
C VAL A 317 -9.32 21.57 32.34
N ASN A 318 -9.50 22.84 32.69
CA ASN A 318 -10.76 23.39 33.22
C ASN A 318 -11.92 23.36 32.24
N ASN A 319 -11.64 23.20 30.95
CA ASN A 319 -12.65 23.16 29.88
C ASN A 319 -12.95 21.72 29.44
N ILE A 320 -12.31 20.72 30.04
CA ILE A 320 -12.52 19.31 29.73
C ILE A 320 -13.54 18.75 30.74
N TYR A 321 -14.66 18.22 30.22
CA TYR A 321 -15.63 17.47 30.98
C TYR A 321 -15.25 15.99 31.06
N GLU A 322 -14.92 15.40 29.90
CA GLU A 322 -14.50 13.99 29.77
C GLU A 322 -13.48 13.83 28.67
N LEU A 323 -12.51 12.93 28.89
CA LEU A 323 -11.50 12.54 27.90
C LEU A 323 -11.67 11.04 27.63
N ARG A 324 -11.82 10.68 26.34
CA ARG A 324 -11.98 9.29 25.89
C ARG A 324 -10.87 8.94 24.92
N GLU A 325 -10.34 7.74 25.06
CA GLU A 325 -9.40 7.18 24.09
C GLU A 325 -10.03 5.99 23.34
N PRO A 326 -9.62 5.72 22.09
CA PRO A 326 -10.09 4.55 21.37
C PRO A 326 -9.54 3.29 22.03
N ILE A 327 -10.41 2.30 22.23
CA ILE A 327 -10.05 0.95 22.68
C ILE A 327 -10.49 -0.04 21.61
N ALA A 328 -9.73 -1.15 21.47
CA ALA A 328 -10.11 -2.26 20.63
C ALA A 328 -10.82 -3.33 21.47
N GLU A 329 -11.97 -3.79 21.02
CA GLU A 329 -12.62 -4.99 21.54
C GLU A 329 -12.14 -6.19 20.71
N CYS A 330 -11.50 -7.15 21.39
CA CYS A 330 -10.93 -8.31 20.75
C CYS A 330 -11.70 -9.56 21.14
N HIS A 331 -12.28 -10.24 20.16
CA HIS A 331 -12.90 -11.54 20.30
C HIS A 331 -11.94 -12.62 19.79
N MET A 332 -11.44 -13.47 20.71
CA MET A 332 -10.53 -14.56 20.37
C MET A 332 -11.22 -15.91 20.52
N LEU A 333 -11.22 -16.70 19.45
CA LEU A 333 -11.63 -18.09 19.47
C LEU A 333 -10.37 -18.95 19.48
N LEU A 334 -10.13 -19.68 20.58
CA LEU A 334 -8.95 -20.52 20.72
C LEU A 334 -9.29 -21.90 21.24
N PRO A 335 -8.49 -22.92 20.88
CA PRO A 335 -8.52 -24.23 21.52
C PRO A 335 -8.19 -24.10 23.02
N GLN A 336 -8.81 -24.96 23.85
CA GLN A 336 -8.63 -24.92 25.31
C GLN A 336 -7.18 -25.05 25.76
N ALA A 337 -6.34 -25.72 24.97
CA ALA A 337 -4.91 -25.91 25.25
C ALA A 337 -4.11 -24.59 25.30
N TYR A 338 -4.59 -23.54 24.62
CA TYR A 338 -3.90 -22.22 24.52
C TYR A 338 -4.46 -21.18 25.48
N LEU A 339 -5.56 -21.49 26.20
CA LEU A 339 -6.25 -20.52 27.06
C LEU A 339 -5.35 -19.98 28.19
N GLY A 340 -4.37 -20.75 28.64
CA GLY A 340 -3.45 -20.33 29.70
C GLY A 340 -2.28 -19.47 29.23
N ASN A 341 -2.07 -19.36 27.91
CA ASN A 341 -1.01 -18.55 27.31
C ASN A 341 -1.49 -17.16 26.84
N VAL A 342 -2.79 -16.96 26.74
CA VAL A 342 -3.48 -15.73 26.39
C VAL A 342 -4.11 -15.09 27.64
#